data_4c4cde24333bcc0cca3c6a1bb1dc1c08
#
_entry.id   4c4cde24333bcc0cca3c6a1bb1dc1c08
#
_cell.length_a   1.000
_cell.length_b   1.000
_cell.length_c   1.000
_cell.angle_alpha   90.00
_cell.angle_beta   90.00
_cell.angle_gamma   90.00
#
_symmetry.space_group_name_H-M   'P 1'
#
loop_
_entity.id
_entity.type
_entity.pdbx_description
1 polymer ?
#
loop_
_entity_poly.entity_id
_entity_poly.type
_entity_poly.pdbx_seq_one_letter_code
_entity_poly.pdbx_strand_id
1 'polypeptide(L)'
;MNGRAVLVTGASRGIGAAVAQAFAGQGDRVAVHYATSAGPAADVLAALPGGGHLTIQADLADPDAVRGLVDQAAEALGGLDVLVNNAGVYAAQPVTEGTYEEWQAAWQHTLTVNLTGAANAIWCAVRHMIAGGGGRIINVSSRGAFRGEPEHPAYGASKAGLNALGQSLARALGSHGIAVATVAPGFVETDMAASILAGPDGDEIRGQSPFGRVASAAEVAAAVLYLASPQAEWASGAILDLNGASYLRT
;
A
#
# COMPACT_ATOMS: atom_id res chain seq x y z
N MET A 1 -17.08 -18.56 11.71
CA MET A 1 -17.11 -17.07 11.52
C MET A 1 -16.58 -16.84 10.11
N ASN A 2 -17.30 -16.11 9.28
CA ASN A 2 -16.76 -15.72 7.97
C ASN A 2 -15.57 -14.80 8.23
N GLY A 3 -14.41 -15.04 7.53
CA GLY A 3 -13.26 -14.15 7.60
C GLY A 3 -13.58 -12.72 7.17
N ARG A 4 -12.72 -11.76 7.49
CA ARG A 4 -12.88 -10.35 7.11
C ARG A 4 -12.87 -10.20 5.58
N ALA A 5 -13.52 -9.14 5.11
CA ALA A 5 -13.48 -8.69 3.72
C ALA A 5 -12.33 -7.68 3.54
N VAL A 6 -11.36 -8.01 2.72
CA VAL A 6 -10.11 -7.25 2.56
C VAL A 6 -9.89 -6.85 1.12
N LEU A 7 -9.67 -5.56 0.86
CA LEU A 7 -9.21 -5.05 -0.44
C LEU A 7 -7.74 -4.66 -0.34
N VAL A 8 -6.88 -5.24 -1.20
CA VAL A 8 -5.47 -4.89 -1.30
C VAL A 8 -5.19 -4.30 -2.68
N THR A 9 -4.83 -3.01 -2.72
CA THR A 9 -4.50 -2.36 -3.98
C THR A 9 -3.07 -2.69 -4.43
N GLY A 10 -2.86 -2.88 -5.76
CA GLY A 10 -1.55 -3.26 -6.30
C GLY A 10 -1.06 -4.61 -5.81
N ALA A 11 -1.96 -5.60 -5.72
CA ALA A 11 -1.70 -6.89 -5.09
C ALA A 11 -1.23 -7.98 -6.07
N SER A 12 -0.94 -7.65 -7.33
CA SER A 12 -0.48 -8.62 -8.33
C SER A 12 0.95 -9.12 -8.12
N ARG A 13 1.75 -8.48 -7.26
CA ARG A 13 3.15 -8.85 -6.96
C ARG A 13 3.67 -8.15 -5.71
N GLY A 14 4.91 -8.51 -5.30
CA GLY A 14 5.68 -7.83 -4.26
C GLY A 14 4.96 -7.75 -2.91
N ILE A 15 4.99 -6.59 -2.28
CA ILE A 15 4.37 -6.37 -0.95
C ILE A 15 2.87 -6.68 -0.99
N GLY A 16 2.15 -6.20 -2.01
CA GLY A 16 0.71 -6.40 -2.11
C GLY A 16 0.31 -7.87 -2.20
N ALA A 17 1.05 -8.68 -2.96
CA ALA A 17 0.83 -10.13 -3.04
C ALA A 17 1.09 -10.82 -1.70
N ALA A 18 2.19 -10.47 -1.01
CA ALA A 18 2.50 -11.01 0.31
C ALA A 18 1.44 -10.62 1.36
N VAL A 19 0.91 -9.40 1.29
CA VAL A 19 -0.19 -8.93 2.13
C VAL A 19 -1.46 -9.73 1.86
N ALA A 20 -1.82 -9.93 0.58
CA ALA A 20 -2.99 -10.73 0.20
C ALA A 20 -2.88 -12.17 0.73
N GLN A 21 -1.69 -12.80 0.60
CA GLN A 21 -1.41 -14.13 1.14
C GLN A 21 -1.51 -14.18 2.66
N ALA A 22 -0.99 -13.16 3.35
CA ALA A 22 -1.04 -13.09 4.81
C ALA A 22 -2.48 -13.00 5.34
N PHE A 23 -3.34 -12.18 4.73
CA PHE A 23 -4.75 -12.12 5.10
C PHE A 23 -5.50 -13.40 4.78
N ALA A 24 -5.33 -13.96 3.58
CA ALA A 24 -5.94 -15.23 3.20
C ALA A 24 -5.52 -16.37 4.14
N GLY A 25 -4.25 -16.38 4.59
CA GLY A 25 -3.74 -17.31 5.58
C GLY A 25 -4.41 -17.22 6.97
N GLN A 26 -5.06 -16.10 7.28
CA GLN A 26 -5.89 -15.94 8.48
C GLN A 26 -7.36 -16.31 8.25
N GLY A 27 -7.71 -16.78 7.05
CA GLY A 27 -9.08 -17.11 6.68
C GLY A 27 -9.90 -15.91 6.20
N ASP A 28 -9.27 -14.77 5.94
CA ASP A 28 -9.92 -13.59 5.38
C ASP A 28 -10.18 -13.76 3.88
N ARG A 29 -11.24 -13.13 3.36
CA ARG A 29 -11.56 -13.07 1.92
C ARG A 29 -10.91 -11.84 1.32
N VAL A 30 -10.19 -12.01 0.21
CA VAL A 30 -9.32 -10.97 -0.34
C VAL A 30 -9.71 -10.61 -1.77
N ALA A 31 -9.92 -9.32 -2.03
CA ALA A 31 -9.94 -8.75 -3.35
C ALA A 31 -8.52 -8.29 -3.73
N VAL A 32 -7.95 -8.95 -4.73
CA VAL A 32 -6.62 -8.70 -5.29
C VAL A 32 -6.77 -7.67 -6.43
N HIS A 33 -6.46 -6.40 -6.16
CA HIS A 33 -6.52 -5.37 -7.19
C HIS A 33 -5.23 -5.31 -8.01
N TYR A 34 -5.39 -5.07 -9.32
CA TYR A 34 -4.31 -4.80 -10.27
C TYR A 34 -4.73 -3.74 -11.31
N ALA A 35 -3.76 -3.03 -11.90
CA ALA A 35 -4.04 -2.10 -13.00
C ALA A 35 -3.90 -2.78 -14.37
N THR A 36 -2.74 -3.35 -14.69
CA THR A 36 -2.42 -3.91 -16.01
C THR A 36 -1.94 -5.37 -15.96
N SER A 37 -1.55 -5.87 -14.81
CA SER A 37 -0.87 -7.17 -14.64
C SER A 37 -1.87 -8.30 -14.35
N ALA A 38 -2.75 -8.63 -15.31
CA ALA A 38 -3.82 -9.64 -15.13
C ALA A 38 -3.27 -11.05 -14.84
N GLY A 39 -2.24 -11.51 -15.57
CA GLY A 39 -1.61 -12.82 -15.36
C GLY A 39 -1.05 -12.97 -13.94
N PRO A 40 -0.11 -12.11 -13.51
CA PRO A 40 0.40 -12.13 -12.14
C PRO A 40 -0.69 -12.02 -11.06
N ALA A 41 -1.76 -11.24 -11.29
CA ALA A 41 -2.88 -11.18 -10.35
C ALA A 41 -3.64 -12.51 -10.24
N ALA A 42 -3.83 -13.20 -11.39
CA ALA A 42 -4.43 -14.54 -11.40
C ALA A 42 -3.55 -15.59 -10.71
N ASP A 43 -2.23 -15.50 -10.87
CA ASP A 43 -1.28 -16.38 -10.18
C ASP A 43 -1.33 -16.19 -8.66
N VAL A 44 -1.40 -14.91 -8.21
CA VAL A 44 -1.60 -14.61 -6.78
C VAL A 44 -2.91 -15.19 -6.30
N LEU A 45 -4.02 -14.94 -7.01
CA LEU A 45 -5.35 -15.47 -6.64
C LEU A 45 -5.33 -16.99 -6.48
N ALA A 46 -4.72 -17.71 -7.43
CA ALA A 46 -4.62 -19.17 -7.40
C ALA A 46 -3.80 -19.71 -6.22
N ALA A 47 -2.85 -18.92 -5.72
CA ALA A 47 -1.99 -19.28 -4.59
C ALA A 47 -2.59 -18.91 -3.21
N LEU A 48 -3.71 -18.17 -3.15
CA LEU A 48 -4.34 -17.82 -1.88
C LEU A 48 -4.99 -19.04 -1.22
N PRO A 49 -4.68 -19.34 0.05
CA PRO A 49 -5.36 -20.40 0.78
C PRO A 49 -6.80 -20.02 1.12
N GLY A 50 -7.69 -21.00 1.10
CA GLY A 50 -9.11 -20.81 1.41
C GLY A 50 -9.94 -20.53 0.17
N GLY A 51 -10.93 -19.65 0.27
CA GLY A 51 -11.85 -19.33 -0.83
C GLY A 51 -12.58 -18.02 -0.64
N GLY A 52 -13.36 -17.62 -1.65
CA GLY A 52 -14.08 -16.35 -1.66
C GLY A 52 -13.18 -15.16 -2.01
N HIS A 53 -12.01 -15.41 -2.59
CA HIS A 53 -11.12 -14.38 -3.12
C HIS A 53 -11.46 -14.07 -4.57
N LEU A 54 -11.08 -12.88 -5.03
CA LEU A 54 -11.29 -12.46 -6.41
C LEU A 54 -10.19 -11.50 -6.85
N THR A 55 -10.07 -11.29 -8.17
CA THR A 55 -9.26 -10.22 -8.74
C THR A 55 -10.16 -9.11 -9.27
N ILE A 56 -9.73 -7.85 -9.14
CA ILE A 56 -10.43 -6.70 -9.73
C ILE A 56 -9.42 -5.82 -10.44
N GLN A 57 -9.73 -5.46 -11.69
CA GLN A 57 -8.95 -4.52 -12.46
C GLN A 57 -9.48 -3.10 -12.30
N ALA A 58 -8.60 -2.15 -12.01
CA ALA A 58 -8.90 -0.72 -12.05
C ALA A 58 -7.64 0.11 -12.27
N ASP A 59 -7.76 1.28 -12.90
CA ASP A 59 -6.71 2.29 -12.88
C ASP A 59 -6.97 3.26 -11.72
N LEU A 60 -6.04 3.34 -10.77
CA LEU A 60 -6.19 4.28 -9.64
C LEU A 60 -6.03 5.75 -10.05
N ALA A 61 -5.61 6.02 -11.27
CA ALA A 61 -5.61 7.36 -11.82
C ALA A 61 -7.02 7.83 -12.26
N ASP A 62 -7.96 6.91 -12.43
CA ASP A 62 -9.36 7.18 -12.79
C ASP A 62 -10.26 7.12 -11.54
N PRO A 63 -10.86 8.25 -11.11
CA PRO A 63 -11.71 8.29 -9.91
C PRO A 63 -12.95 7.39 -10.01
N ASP A 64 -13.54 7.24 -11.21
CA ASP A 64 -14.72 6.40 -11.40
C ASP A 64 -14.34 4.90 -11.38
N ALA A 65 -13.17 4.55 -11.93
CA ALA A 65 -12.63 3.20 -11.81
C ALA A 65 -12.31 2.85 -10.34
N VAL A 66 -11.78 3.79 -9.54
CA VAL A 66 -11.54 3.59 -8.10
C VAL A 66 -12.84 3.35 -7.34
N ARG A 67 -13.90 4.10 -7.64
CA ARG A 67 -15.22 3.87 -7.02
C ARG A 67 -15.73 2.49 -7.38
N GLY A 68 -15.72 2.14 -8.67
CA GLY A 68 -16.15 0.82 -9.15
C GLY A 68 -15.36 -0.33 -8.50
N LEU A 69 -14.05 -0.18 -8.31
CA LEU A 69 -13.19 -1.13 -7.61
C LEU A 69 -13.67 -1.41 -6.18
N VAL A 70 -13.90 -0.34 -5.41
CA VAL A 70 -14.26 -0.47 -3.99
C VAL A 70 -15.67 -1.04 -3.84
N ASP A 71 -16.63 -0.55 -4.63
CA ASP A 71 -18.01 -1.03 -4.59
C ASP A 71 -18.10 -2.51 -5.02
N GLN A 72 -17.40 -2.90 -6.09
CA GLN A 72 -17.33 -4.30 -6.54
C GLN A 72 -16.68 -5.21 -5.49
N ALA A 73 -15.60 -4.75 -4.83
CA ALA A 73 -14.96 -5.51 -3.76
C ALA A 73 -15.92 -5.72 -2.58
N ALA A 74 -16.60 -4.65 -2.15
CA ALA A 74 -17.55 -4.73 -1.05
C ALA A 74 -18.75 -5.63 -1.37
N GLU A 75 -19.29 -5.56 -2.59
CA GLU A 75 -20.40 -6.42 -3.03
C GLU A 75 -19.97 -7.89 -3.07
N ALA A 76 -18.87 -8.20 -3.75
CA ALA A 76 -18.39 -9.58 -3.93
C ALA A 76 -17.96 -10.25 -2.62
N LEU A 77 -17.37 -9.48 -1.70
CA LEU A 77 -16.94 -9.98 -0.39
C LEU A 77 -18.03 -9.91 0.68
N GLY A 78 -19.17 -9.27 0.41
CA GLY A 78 -20.27 -9.11 1.36
C GLY A 78 -19.96 -8.10 2.46
N GLY A 79 -19.22 -7.06 2.17
CA GLY A 79 -18.78 -5.97 3.05
C GLY A 79 -17.34 -5.56 2.79
N LEU A 80 -16.81 -4.62 3.56
CA LEU A 80 -15.41 -4.21 3.51
C LEU A 80 -14.90 -3.87 4.92
N ASP A 81 -14.08 -4.75 5.47
CA ASP A 81 -13.51 -4.62 6.81
C ASP A 81 -12.12 -3.99 6.81
N VAL A 82 -11.33 -4.26 5.76
CA VAL A 82 -9.95 -3.78 5.65
C VAL A 82 -9.66 -3.26 4.25
N LEU A 83 -9.09 -2.07 4.17
CA LEU A 83 -8.47 -1.51 2.97
C LEU A 83 -6.97 -1.40 3.17
N VAL A 84 -6.17 -1.99 2.26
CA VAL A 84 -4.73 -1.79 2.21
C VAL A 84 -4.37 -1.00 0.95
N ASN A 85 -4.00 0.26 1.12
CA ASN A 85 -3.47 1.12 0.06
C ASN A 85 -1.99 0.82 -0.14
N ASN A 86 -1.71 -0.12 -1.03
CA ASN A 86 -0.34 -0.54 -1.35
C ASN A 86 0.08 -0.13 -2.77
N ALA A 87 -0.84 0.02 -3.71
CA ALA A 87 -0.51 0.44 -5.07
C ALA A 87 0.33 1.72 -5.11
N GLY A 88 1.29 1.75 -6.00
CA GLY A 88 2.11 2.93 -6.21
C GLY A 88 3.05 2.78 -7.39
N VAL A 89 3.43 3.90 -7.96
CA VAL A 89 4.44 4.03 -9.01
C VAL A 89 5.70 4.67 -8.44
N TYR A 90 6.86 4.22 -8.95
CA TYR A 90 8.18 4.70 -8.55
C TYR A 90 8.98 4.96 -9.83
N ALA A 91 8.87 6.17 -10.36
CA ALA A 91 9.54 6.58 -11.58
C ALA A 91 10.60 7.64 -11.27
N ALA A 92 11.78 7.51 -11.87
CA ALA A 92 12.83 8.50 -11.73
C ALA A 92 12.47 9.80 -12.46
N GLN A 93 12.73 10.93 -11.78
CA GLN A 93 12.51 12.29 -12.31
C GLN A 93 13.55 13.23 -11.71
N PRO A 94 14.84 13.07 -12.03
CA PRO A 94 15.87 13.96 -11.50
C PRO A 94 15.61 15.39 -11.98
N VAL A 95 15.65 16.34 -11.07
CA VAL A 95 15.33 17.76 -11.36
C VAL A 95 16.32 18.42 -12.33
N THR A 96 17.45 17.78 -12.53
CA THR A 96 18.53 18.26 -13.42
C THR A 96 18.45 17.73 -14.84
N GLU A 97 17.48 16.89 -15.16
CA GLU A 97 17.36 16.19 -16.44
C GLU A 97 15.94 16.31 -17.01
N GLY A 98 15.82 16.06 -18.33
CA GLY A 98 14.55 16.05 -19.04
C GLY A 98 14.01 17.44 -19.36
N THR A 99 12.76 17.48 -19.83
CA THR A 99 12.00 18.69 -20.15
C THR A 99 11.04 19.03 -19.02
N TYR A 100 10.57 20.28 -18.99
CA TYR A 100 9.57 20.71 -18.01
C TYR A 100 8.23 19.94 -18.18
N GLU A 101 7.86 19.61 -19.40
CA GLU A 101 6.65 18.85 -19.75
C GLU A 101 6.74 17.42 -19.22
N GLU A 102 7.89 16.76 -19.37
CA GLU A 102 8.13 15.43 -18.81
C GLU A 102 8.08 15.44 -17.28
N TRP A 103 8.70 16.47 -16.67
CA TRP A 103 8.62 16.69 -15.23
C TRP A 103 7.17 16.84 -14.76
N GLN A 104 6.38 17.70 -15.39
CA GLN A 104 4.97 17.92 -15.05
C GLN A 104 4.14 16.64 -15.19
N ALA A 105 4.29 15.91 -16.30
CA ALA A 105 3.55 14.68 -16.54
C ALA A 105 3.87 13.61 -15.49
N ALA A 106 5.14 13.45 -15.15
CA ALA A 106 5.58 12.48 -14.16
C ALA A 106 5.10 12.83 -12.73
N TRP A 107 5.14 14.10 -12.34
CA TRP A 107 4.57 14.59 -11.09
C TRP A 107 3.07 14.31 -11.01
N GLN A 108 2.33 14.73 -12.04
CA GLN A 108 0.88 14.53 -12.10
C GLN A 108 0.53 13.05 -11.98
N HIS A 109 1.19 12.19 -12.75
CA HIS A 109 0.93 10.75 -12.70
C HIS A 109 1.24 10.16 -11.32
N THR A 110 2.41 10.49 -10.75
CA THR A 110 2.82 9.96 -9.45
C THR A 110 1.87 10.38 -8.34
N LEU A 111 1.48 11.66 -8.26
CA LEU A 111 0.55 12.15 -7.25
C LEU A 111 -0.86 11.56 -7.46
N THR A 112 -1.30 11.43 -8.70
CA THR A 112 -2.62 10.88 -9.01
C THR A 112 -2.73 9.43 -8.56
N VAL A 113 -1.75 8.58 -8.85
CA VAL A 113 -1.79 7.16 -8.44
C VAL A 113 -1.52 7.01 -6.93
N ASN A 114 -0.40 7.57 -6.44
CA ASN A 114 0.10 7.25 -5.10
C ASN A 114 -0.66 7.96 -3.97
N LEU A 115 -1.27 9.11 -4.24
CA LEU A 115 -1.93 9.94 -3.23
C LEU A 115 -3.42 10.09 -3.50
N THR A 116 -3.81 10.64 -4.66
CA THR A 116 -5.22 10.93 -4.95
C THR A 116 -6.03 9.66 -5.11
N GLY A 117 -5.48 8.64 -5.81
CA GLY A 117 -6.12 7.33 -5.96
C GLY A 117 -6.35 6.63 -4.62
N ALA A 118 -5.34 6.67 -3.73
CA ALA A 118 -5.49 6.16 -2.37
C ALA A 118 -6.55 6.94 -1.56
N ALA A 119 -6.58 8.28 -1.68
CA ALA A 119 -7.58 9.11 -1.02
C ALA A 119 -9.00 8.79 -1.51
N ASN A 120 -9.19 8.60 -2.81
CA ASN A 120 -10.46 8.21 -3.41
C ASN A 120 -10.90 6.81 -2.93
N ALA A 121 -9.97 5.83 -2.89
CA ALA A 121 -10.26 4.50 -2.38
C ALA A 121 -10.69 4.54 -0.90
N ILE A 122 -10.02 5.35 -0.07
CA ILE A 122 -10.40 5.56 1.33
C ILE A 122 -11.81 6.16 1.41
N TRP A 123 -12.10 7.19 0.63
CA TRP A 123 -13.40 7.86 0.66
C TRP A 123 -14.55 6.89 0.33
N CYS A 124 -14.37 6.03 -0.66
CA CYS A 124 -15.34 4.99 -1.01
C CYS A 124 -15.43 3.91 0.10
N ALA A 125 -14.28 3.40 0.58
CA ALA A 125 -14.23 2.33 1.57
C ALA A 125 -14.88 2.71 2.91
N VAL A 126 -14.68 3.95 3.37
CA VAL A 126 -15.24 4.46 4.63
C VAL A 126 -16.76 4.33 4.68
N ARG A 127 -17.47 4.47 3.57
CA ARG A 127 -18.94 4.32 3.52
C ARG A 127 -19.38 2.90 3.80
N HIS A 128 -18.69 1.93 3.20
CA HIS A 128 -18.94 0.52 3.46
C HIS A 128 -18.55 0.13 4.89
N MET A 129 -17.43 0.64 5.39
CA MET A 129 -16.95 0.40 6.75
C MET A 129 -17.91 0.97 7.81
N ILE A 130 -18.40 2.20 7.63
CA ILE A 130 -19.39 2.79 8.56
C ILE A 130 -20.68 1.95 8.56
N ALA A 131 -21.18 1.54 7.40
CA ALA A 131 -22.34 0.68 7.30
C ALA A 131 -22.11 -0.71 7.94
N GLY A 132 -20.88 -1.21 7.92
CA GLY A 132 -20.46 -2.46 8.55
C GLY A 132 -20.13 -2.34 10.06
N GLY A 133 -20.14 -1.12 10.63
CA GLY A 133 -19.86 -0.88 12.06
C GLY A 133 -18.39 -0.64 12.40
N GLY A 134 -17.55 -0.40 11.44
CA GLY A 134 -16.12 -0.07 11.62
C GLY A 134 -15.21 -0.67 10.56
N GLY A 135 -13.90 -0.49 10.70
CA GLY A 135 -12.94 -1.02 9.75
C GLY A 135 -11.48 -0.68 10.06
N ARG A 136 -10.60 -1.10 9.16
CA ARG A 136 -9.15 -0.83 9.24
C ARG A 136 -8.63 -0.33 7.90
N ILE A 137 -7.88 0.75 7.91
CA ILE A 137 -7.21 1.32 6.73
C ILE A 137 -5.72 1.31 6.98
N ILE A 138 -4.97 0.60 6.13
CA ILE A 138 -3.52 0.52 6.22
C ILE A 138 -2.90 1.12 4.96
N ASN A 139 -2.09 2.14 5.13
CA ASN A 139 -1.36 2.78 4.04
C ASN A 139 0.07 2.24 3.97
N VAL A 140 0.51 1.81 2.78
CA VAL A 140 1.90 1.46 2.54
C VAL A 140 2.62 2.69 1.99
N SER A 141 3.35 3.36 2.87
CA SER A 141 4.18 4.53 2.59
C SER A 141 5.60 4.12 2.21
N SER A 142 6.60 4.88 2.65
CA SER A 142 8.03 4.63 2.44
C SER A 142 8.86 5.42 3.44
N ARG A 143 10.07 4.94 3.76
CA ARG A 143 11.07 5.77 4.44
C ARG A 143 11.45 7.02 3.62
N GLY A 144 11.29 6.95 2.28
CA GLY A 144 11.50 8.07 1.37
C GLY A 144 10.61 9.28 1.64
N ALA A 145 9.47 9.07 2.31
CA ALA A 145 8.61 10.16 2.79
C ALA A 145 9.30 11.08 3.83
N PHE A 146 10.37 10.62 4.45
CA PHE A 146 11.08 11.33 5.53
C PHE A 146 12.50 11.73 5.15
N ARG A 147 13.24 10.81 4.50
CA ARG A 147 14.65 11.08 4.16
C ARG A 147 14.85 11.82 2.83
N GLY A 148 13.78 11.95 2.03
CA GLY A 148 13.86 12.42 0.66
C GLY A 148 14.31 11.33 -0.32
N GLU A 149 14.01 11.54 -1.59
CA GLU A 149 14.37 10.65 -2.71
C GLU A 149 14.90 11.54 -3.86
N PRO A 150 16.22 11.75 -3.98
CA PRO A 150 16.79 12.70 -4.94
C PRO A 150 16.37 12.46 -6.38
N GLU A 151 16.38 11.18 -6.80
CA GLU A 151 15.98 10.78 -8.15
C GLU A 151 14.45 10.65 -8.33
N HIS A 152 13.67 10.66 -7.22
CA HIS A 152 12.24 10.39 -7.23
C HIS A 152 11.46 11.39 -6.33
N PRO A 153 11.61 12.71 -6.55
CA PRO A 153 11.04 13.71 -5.62
C PRO A 153 9.52 13.67 -5.55
N ALA A 154 8.82 13.40 -6.66
CA ALA A 154 7.37 13.25 -6.68
C ALA A 154 6.91 12.03 -5.85
N TYR A 155 7.68 10.94 -5.87
CA TYR A 155 7.40 9.77 -5.03
C TYR A 155 7.52 10.11 -3.55
N GLY A 156 8.64 10.72 -3.12
CA GLY A 156 8.83 11.15 -1.74
C GLY A 156 7.70 12.06 -1.25
N ALA A 157 7.33 13.06 -2.06
CA ALA A 157 6.23 13.96 -1.77
C ALA A 157 4.88 13.24 -1.67
N SER A 158 4.58 12.29 -2.58
CA SER A 158 3.34 11.52 -2.55
C SER A 158 3.21 10.67 -1.28
N LYS A 159 4.32 10.04 -0.84
CA LYS A 159 4.33 9.20 0.37
C LYS A 159 4.28 10.05 1.66
N ALA A 160 4.87 11.23 1.67
CA ALA A 160 4.72 12.20 2.76
C ALA A 160 3.27 12.70 2.86
N GLY A 161 2.64 13.01 1.72
CA GLY A 161 1.22 13.35 1.65
C GLY A 161 0.31 12.23 2.15
N LEU A 162 0.62 10.98 1.80
CA LEU A 162 -0.13 9.80 2.27
C LEU A 162 -0.02 9.62 3.80
N ASN A 163 1.15 9.92 4.39
CA ASN A 163 1.34 9.92 5.84
C ASN A 163 0.43 10.95 6.52
N ALA A 164 0.45 12.20 6.02
CA ALA A 164 -0.39 13.28 6.56
C ALA A 164 -1.88 12.99 6.40
N LEU A 165 -2.29 12.43 5.26
CA LEU A 165 -3.66 11.97 5.01
C LEU A 165 -4.07 10.91 6.04
N GLY A 166 -3.24 9.89 6.26
CA GLY A 166 -3.51 8.83 7.22
C GLY A 166 -3.71 9.35 8.64
N GLN A 167 -2.85 10.28 9.10
CA GLN A 167 -2.97 10.91 10.41
C GLN A 167 -4.24 11.76 10.55
N SER A 168 -4.60 12.52 9.50
CA SER A 168 -5.81 13.32 9.47
C SER A 168 -7.06 12.43 9.60
N LEU A 169 -7.09 11.34 8.83
CA LEU A 169 -8.22 10.41 8.82
C LEU A 169 -8.31 9.56 10.09
N ALA A 170 -7.20 9.21 10.72
CA ALA A 170 -7.20 8.55 12.02
C ALA A 170 -7.97 9.35 13.08
N ARG A 171 -7.81 10.69 13.06
CA ARG A 171 -8.53 11.60 13.95
C ARG A 171 -10.02 11.75 13.58
N ALA A 172 -10.31 11.77 12.28
CA ALA A 172 -11.67 11.98 11.79
C ALA A 172 -12.58 10.74 11.94
N LEU A 173 -11.99 9.54 11.83
CA LEU A 173 -12.74 8.31 11.67
C LEU A 173 -12.84 7.45 12.95
N GLY A 174 -12.11 7.80 14.00
CA GLY A 174 -12.12 7.03 15.25
C GLY A 174 -13.50 6.87 15.88
N SER A 175 -14.35 7.91 15.85
CA SER A 175 -15.74 7.84 16.33
C SER A 175 -16.65 6.90 15.52
N HIS A 176 -16.21 6.49 14.33
CA HIS A 176 -16.90 5.53 13.47
C HIS A 176 -16.32 4.10 13.59
N GLY A 177 -15.45 3.84 14.58
CA GLY A 177 -14.83 2.53 14.76
C GLY A 177 -13.79 2.18 13.68
N ILE A 178 -13.30 3.17 12.93
CA ILE A 178 -12.31 2.97 11.86
C ILE A 178 -10.94 3.45 12.34
N ALA A 179 -9.97 2.53 12.41
CA ALA A 179 -8.59 2.85 12.68
C ALA A 179 -7.79 2.96 11.38
N VAL A 180 -6.89 3.96 11.33
CA VAL A 180 -6.03 4.22 10.18
C VAL A 180 -4.58 4.19 10.64
N ALA A 181 -3.75 3.33 10.03
CA ALA A 181 -2.33 3.25 10.33
C ALA A 181 -1.51 3.21 9.02
N THR A 182 -0.22 3.48 9.15
CA THR A 182 0.70 3.51 8.02
C THR A 182 1.92 2.67 8.34
N VAL A 183 2.41 1.90 7.36
CA VAL A 183 3.75 1.31 7.38
C VAL A 183 4.66 2.11 6.47
N ALA A 184 5.91 2.33 6.87
CA ALA A 184 6.92 3.04 6.09
C ALA A 184 8.14 2.13 5.84
N PRO A 185 8.09 1.25 4.83
CA PRO A 185 9.18 0.34 4.51
C PRO A 185 10.42 1.09 4.03
N GLY A 186 11.59 0.50 4.28
CA GLY A 186 12.82 0.76 3.53
C GLY A 186 12.83 0.05 2.18
N PHE A 187 14.00 -0.34 1.70
CA PHE A 187 14.09 -1.25 0.55
C PHE A 187 13.54 -2.63 0.92
N VAL A 188 12.73 -3.18 0.02
CA VAL A 188 12.08 -4.49 0.16
C VAL A 188 12.43 -5.33 -1.07
N GLU A 189 12.76 -6.59 -0.86
CA GLU A 189 13.04 -7.55 -1.93
C GLU A 189 11.76 -7.82 -2.73
N THR A 190 11.63 -7.10 -3.85
CA THR A 190 10.48 -7.14 -4.76
C THR A 190 10.98 -6.96 -6.20
N ASP A 191 10.15 -7.31 -7.19
CA ASP A 191 10.48 -7.09 -8.61
C ASP A 191 10.82 -5.62 -8.91
N MET A 192 10.16 -4.67 -8.23
CA MET A 192 10.42 -3.23 -8.37
C MET A 192 11.86 -2.86 -7.94
N ALA A 193 12.39 -3.50 -6.92
CA ALA A 193 13.72 -3.25 -6.39
C ALA A 193 14.80 -4.17 -7.00
N ALA A 194 14.41 -5.23 -7.72
CA ALA A 194 15.32 -6.28 -8.17
C ALA A 194 16.46 -5.75 -9.03
N SER A 195 16.17 -4.86 -9.99
CA SER A 195 17.20 -4.28 -10.87
C SER A 195 18.18 -3.38 -10.10
N ILE A 196 17.68 -2.62 -9.13
CA ILE A 196 18.49 -1.73 -8.28
C ILE A 196 19.39 -2.58 -7.36
N LEU A 197 18.83 -3.61 -6.74
CA LEU A 197 19.55 -4.51 -5.83
C LEU A 197 20.57 -5.42 -6.54
N ALA A 198 20.37 -5.71 -7.82
CA ALA A 198 21.31 -6.42 -8.66
C ALA A 198 22.36 -5.49 -9.31
N GLY A 199 22.15 -4.18 -9.25
CA GLY A 199 23.03 -3.16 -9.80
C GLY A 199 24.26 -2.87 -8.91
N PRO A 200 25.10 -1.91 -9.33
CA PRO A 200 26.35 -1.57 -8.64
C PRO A 200 26.11 -1.07 -7.20
N ASP A 201 24.99 -0.44 -6.93
CA ASP A 201 24.66 0.14 -5.62
C ASP A 201 23.97 -0.87 -4.67
N GLY A 202 23.74 -2.11 -5.13
CA GLY A 202 22.98 -3.11 -4.37
C GLY A 202 23.58 -3.44 -3.00
N ASP A 203 24.92 -3.55 -2.92
CA ASP A 203 25.60 -3.82 -1.66
C ASP A 203 25.59 -2.61 -0.72
N GLU A 204 25.70 -1.39 -1.25
CA GLU A 204 25.55 -0.16 -0.47
C GLU A 204 24.15 -0.07 0.11
N ILE A 205 23.12 -0.38 -0.67
CA ILE A 205 21.73 -0.39 -0.22
C ILE A 205 21.50 -1.41 0.91
N ARG A 206 22.05 -2.63 0.77
CA ARG A 206 21.98 -3.64 1.85
C ARG A 206 22.73 -3.19 3.09
N GLY A 207 23.88 -2.55 2.92
CA GLY A 207 24.72 -2.02 4.00
C GLY A 207 24.11 -0.84 4.75
N GLN A 208 23.07 -0.17 4.21
CA GLN A 208 22.34 0.89 4.94
C GLN A 208 21.64 0.35 6.20
N SER A 209 21.28 -0.92 6.22
CA SER A 209 20.73 -1.57 7.40
C SER A 209 21.84 -2.31 8.16
N PRO A 210 21.93 -2.18 9.52
CA PRO A 210 22.86 -2.96 10.33
C PRO A 210 22.65 -4.49 10.24
N PHE A 211 21.50 -4.94 9.69
CA PHE A 211 21.25 -6.35 9.41
C PHE A 211 21.94 -6.83 8.11
N GLY A 212 22.57 -5.95 7.33
CA GLY A 212 23.25 -6.28 6.08
C GLY A 212 22.34 -6.79 4.96
N ARG A 213 21.04 -6.52 5.05
CA ARG A 213 20.02 -6.94 4.06
C ARG A 213 18.87 -5.94 3.96
N VAL A 214 18.09 -6.07 2.92
CA VAL A 214 16.79 -5.42 2.78
C VAL A 214 15.67 -6.27 3.43
N ALA A 215 14.51 -5.69 3.64
CA ALA A 215 13.37 -6.43 4.16
C ALA A 215 12.78 -7.37 3.10
N SER A 216 12.17 -8.46 3.54
CA SER A 216 11.31 -9.29 2.70
C SER A 216 9.89 -8.71 2.61
N ALA A 217 9.15 -9.02 1.54
CA ALA A 217 7.74 -8.65 1.43
C ALA A 217 6.89 -9.25 2.56
N ALA A 218 7.26 -10.43 3.05
CA ALA A 218 6.58 -11.11 4.17
C ALA A 218 6.73 -10.35 5.50
N GLU A 219 7.88 -9.71 5.77
CA GLU A 219 8.08 -8.88 6.96
C GLU A 219 7.17 -7.64 6.95
N VAL A 220 6.98 -7.03 5.77
CA VAL A 220 6.04 -5.91 5.61
C VAL A 220 4.60 -6.40 5.78
N ALA A 221 4.25 -7.54 5.18
CA ALA A 221 2.91 -8.13 5.29
C ALA A 221 2.54 -8.48 6.74
N ALA A 222 3.48 -8.98 7.53
CA ALA A 222 3.27 -9.26 8.95
C ALA A 222 2.91 -8.00 9.75
N ALA A 223 3.58 -6.88 9.48
CA ALA A 223 3.27 -5.60 10.11
C ALA A 223 1.93 -5.04 9.68
N VAL A 224 1.58 -5.14 8.39
CA VAL A 224 0.26 -4.75 7.87
C VAL A 224 -0.83 -5.57 8.54
N LEU A 225 -0.65 -6.89 8.65
CA LEU A 225 -1.60 -7.79 9.30
C LEU A 225 -1.80 -7.43 10.78
N TYR A 226 -0.71 -7.13 11.51
CA TYR A 226 -0.78 -6.66 12.90
C TYR A 226 -1.57 -5.36 13.01
N LEU A 227 -1.24 -4.33 12.20
CA LEU A 227 -1.91 -3.03 12.26
C LEU A 227 -3.40 -3.11 11.85
N ALA A 228 -3.77 -4.10 11.03
CA ALA A 228 -5.15 -4.38 10.67
C ALA A 228 -5.89 -5.23 11.73
N SER A 229 -5.24 -5.62 12.80
CA SER A 229 -5.85 -6.43 13.87
C SER A 229 -6.58 -5.56 14.91
N PRO A 230 -7.55 -6.11 15.66
CA PRO A 230 -8.18 -5.41 16.78
C PRO A 230 -7.16 -4.97 17.86
N GLN A 231 -6.10 -5.73 18.07
CA GLN A 231 -5.06 -5.45 19.05
C GLN A 231 -4.25 -4.18 18.76
N ALA A 232 -4.24 -3.75 17.49
CA ALA A 232 -3.56 -2.53 17.05
C ALA A 232 -4.46 -1.30 17.00
N GLU A 233 -5.69 -1.35 17.50
CA GLU A 233 -6.63 -0.21 17.44
C GLU A 233 -6.03 1.06 18.04
N TRP A 234 -5.30 0.94 19.14
CA TRP A 234 -4.64 2.07 19.81
C TRP A 234 -3.41 2.61 19.05
N ALA A 235 -3.00 1.93 17.99
CA ALA A 235 -2.00 2.42 17.03
C ALA A 235 -2.59 3.26 15.89
N SER A 236 -3.88 3.65 15.96
CA SER A 236 -4.48 4.55 14.98
C SER A 236 -3.74 5.88 14.92
N GLY A 237 -3.37 6.31 13.72
CA GLY A 237 -2.51 7.48 13.47
C GLY A 237 -1.01 7.19 13.48
N ALA A 238 -0.58 5.99 13.86
CA ALA A 238 0.84 5.63 13.86
C ALA A 238 1.39 5.48 12.44
N ILE A 239 2.67 5.80 12.30
CA ILE A 239 3.49 5.47 11.14
C ILE A 239 4.60 4.55 11.63
N LEU A 240 4.51 3.28 11.30
CA LEU A 240 5.47 2.26 11.70
C LEU A 240 6.62 2.16 10.68
N ASP A 241 7.83 2.52 11.12
CA ASP A 241 9.03 2.36 10.31
C ASP A 241 9.42 0.88 10.21
N LEU A 242 9.57 0.39 8.98
CA LEU A 242 9.99 -0.98 8.65
C LEU A 242 11.22 -0.93 7.73
N ASN A 243 12.29 -0.30 8.22
CA ASN A 243 13.45 0.00 7.37
C ASN A 243 14.77 -0.63 7.89
N GLY A 244 14.70 -1.49 8.91
CA GLY A 244 15.87 -2.17 9.47
C GLY A 244 16.92 -1.19 10.02
N ALA A 245 16.48 -0.07 10.60
CA ALA A 245 17.32 1.03 11.09
C ALA A 245 18.19 1.70 9.99
N SER A 246 17.85 1.55 8.72
CA SER A 246 18.53 2.24 7.61
C SER A 246 18.24 3.75 7.58
N TYR A 247 17.24 4.19 8.33
CA TYR A 247 16.91 5.58 8.60
C TYR A 247 16.14 5.67 9.93
N LEU A 248 16.62 6.53 10.82
CA LEU A 248 15.97 6.81 12.11
C LEU A 248 15.38 8.21 12.08
N ARG A 249 14.08 8.33 12.35
CA ARG A 249 13.43 9.64 12.53
C ARG A 249 13.81 10.22 13.89
N THR A 250 14.26 11.44 13.89
CA THR A 250 14.52 12.24 15.11
C THR A 250 13.39 13.23 15.32
#